data_a1eb11d0c8eb89ab21859c7616d849ca
#
_entry.id   a1eb11d0c8eb89ab21859c7616d849ca
#
_cell.length_a   1.000
_cell.length_b   1.000
_cell.length_c   1.000
_cell.angle_alpha   90.00
_cell.angle_beta   90.00
_cell.angle_gamma   90.00
#
_symmetry.space_group_name_H-M   'P 1'
#
loop_
_entity.id
_entity.type
_entity.pdbx_description
1 polymer ?
#
loop_
_entity_poly.entity_id
_entity_poly.type
_entity_poly.pdbx_seq_one_letter_code
_entity_poly.pdbx_strand_id
1 'polypeptide(L)'
;MGTHASSGFDVEALRRGIEGDTAAPLVSLYAKDAEVRVVDRYDQPSRPKVLRGRDEIAGMLDDVYTRDMTHRLARCVVQGDQVAFAEECTYPDGVRVLAESMLSLRDGEIVEQTTIQAWDE
;
A
#
# COMPACT_ATOMS: atom_id res chain seq x y z
N MET A 1 20.40 -19.41 9.70
CA MET A 1 19.85 -19.10 9.64
C MET A 1 19.22 -18.45 9.24
N GLY A 2 19.26 -18.05 9.10
CA GLY A 2 18.69 -17.50 8.84
C GLY A 2 18.17 -16.87 8.53
N THR A 3 17.98 -16.83 8.33
CA THR A 3 17.48 -16.22 8.04
C THR A 3 16.64 -15.60 7.85
N HIS A 4 16.43 -15.54 8.13
CA HIS A 4 15.73 -14.83 7.89
C HIS A 4 15.88 -13.82 7.80
N ALA A 5 16.87 -14.18 7.65
CA ALA A 5 16.95 -12.85 7.52
C ALA A 5 15.84 -12.13 6.93
N SER A 6 14.80 -12.60 7.07
CA SER A 6 13.68 -11.90 6.51
C SER A 6 13.56 -10.54 7.19
N SER A 7 13.00 -9.62 6.51
CA SER A 7 12.70 -8.31 7.00
C SER A 7 11.72 -8.33 8.16
N GLY A 8 11.08 -9.46 8.41
CA GLY A 8 9.97 -9.54 9.34
C GLY A 8 8.67 -8.99 8.77
N PHE A 9 8.63 -8.67 7.49
CA PHE A 9 7.41 -8.16 6.85
C PHE A 9 6.42 -9.30 6.59
N ASP A 10 5.19 -9.11 7.03
CA ASP A 10 4.15 -10.13 6.93
C ASP A 10 3.33 -9.94 5.65
N VAL A 11 3.71 -10.67 4.58
CA VAL A 11 3.04 -10.60 3.29
C VAL A 11 1.58 -11.06 3.38
N GLU A 12 1.31 -12.05 4.25
CA GLU A 12 -0.07 -12.51 4.41
C GLU A 12 -0.96 -11.46 5.08
N ALA A 13 -0.39 -10.68 6.01
CA ALA A 13 -1.11 -9.55 6.59
C ALA A 13 -1.40 -8.49 5.53
N LEU A 14 -0.44 -8.25 4.64
CA LEU A 14 -0.65 -7.33 3.51
C LEU A 14 -1.81 -7.83 2.63
N ARG A 15 -1.81 -9.11 2.27
CA ARG A 15 -2.86 -9.68 1.45
C ARG A 15 -4.22 -9.59 2.12
N ARG A 16 -4.30 -9.96 3.40
CA ARG A 16 -5.56 -9.88 4.14
C ARG A 16 -6.08 -8.46 4.23
N GLY A 17 -5.17 -7.50 4.37
CA GLY A 17 -5.54 -6.10 4.42
C GLY A 17 -6.06 -5.58 3.09
N ILE A 18 -5.34 -5.90 2.00
CA ILE A 18 -5.72 -5.43 0.66
C ILE A 18 -7.03 -6.07 0.22
N GLU A 19 -7.19 -7.37 0.45
CA GLU A 19 -8.35 -8.13 -0.06
C GLU A 19 -9.51 -8.19 0.91
N GLY A 20 -9.36 -7.58 2.09
CA GLY A 20 -10.41 -7.56 3.10
C GLY A 20 -11.34 -6.36 2.96
N ASP A 21 -12.25 -6.23 3.93
CA ASP A 21 -13.30 -5.21 3.89
C ASP A 21 -12.97 -3.95 4.68
N THR A 22 -11.87 -3.95 5.43
CA THR A 22 -11.50 -2.81 6.27
C THR A 22 -10.02 -2.49 6.13
N ALA A 23 -9.65 -1.27 6.45
CA ALA A 23 -8.27 -0.80 6.38
C ALA A 23 -7.43 -1.17 7.61
N ALA A 24 -8.06 -1.60 8.70
CA ALA A 24 -7.36 -1.81 9.96
C ALA A 24 -6.12 -2.71 9.87
N PRO A 25 -6.18 -3.87 9.18
CA PRO A 25 -4.99 -4.71 9.05
C PRO A 25 -3.84 -4.02 8.32
N LEU A 26 -4.14 -3.16 7.34
CA LEU A 26 -3.11 -2.41 6.63
C LEU A 26 -2.48 -1.35 7.52
N VAL A 27 -3.29 -0.63 8.26
CA VAL A 27 -2.79 0.44 9.14
C VAL A 27 -1.74 -0.10 10.11
N SER A 28 -1.94 -1.32 10.60
CA SER A 28 -1.02 -1.93 11.57
C SER A 28 0.35 -2.23 10.99
N LEU A 29 0.51 -2.22 9.67
CA LEU A 29 1.79 -2.48 9.03
C LEU A 29 2.70 -1.25 9.00
N TYR A 30 2.17 -0.07 9.28
CA TYR A 30 2.89 1.20 9.18
C TYR A 30 3.49 1.63 10.51
N ALA A 31 4.71 2.17 10.45
CA ALA A 31 5.30 2.83 11.60
C ALA A 31 4.54 4.12 11.90
N LYS A 32 4.63 4.59 13.15
CA LYS A 32 3.95 5.83 13.56
C LYS A 32 4.35 7.03 12.72
N ASP A 33 5.63 7.09 12.32
CA ASP A 33 6.22 8.20 11.59
C ASP A 33 6.34 7.93 10.09
N ALA A 34 5.61 6.95 9.56
CA ALA A 34 5.69 6.59 8.16
C ALA A 34 5.26 7.74 7.25
N GLU A 35 5.83 7.75 6.04
CA GLU A 35 5.46 8.71 5.03
C GLU A 35 5.06 7.97 3.76
N VAL A 36 3.93 8.35 3.17
CA VAL A 36 3.42 7.76 1.93
C VAL A 36 3.29 8.86 0.88
N ARG A 37 3.80 8.59 -0.33
CA ARG A 37 3.65 9.47 -1.47
C ARG A 37 2.83 8.76 -2.53
N VAL A 38 1.85 9.45 -3.07
CA VAL A 38 0.95 8.88 -4.08
C VAL A 38 0.99 9.76 -5.33
N VAL A 39 1.27 9.11 -6.46
CA VAL A 39 1.19 9.72 -7.78
C VAL A 39 0.02 9.05 -8.50
N ASP A 40 -0.93 9.84 -8.96
CA ASP A 40 -2.11 9.34 -9.65
C ASP A 40 -2.53 10.35 -10.72
N ARG A 41 -3.75 10.20 -11.24
CA ARG A 41 -4.21 11.10 -12.32
C ARG A 41 -4.48 12.53 -11.85
N TYR A 42 -4.50 12.77 -10.54
CA TYR A 42 -4.73 14.11 -9.97
C TYR A 42 -3.47 14.70 -9.37
N ASP A 43 -2.52 13.87 -8.97
CA ASP A 43 -1.30 14.27 -8.26
C ASP A 43 -0.08 13.83 -9.07
N GLN A 44 0.57 14.78 -9.71
CA GLN A 44 1.65 14.49 -10.65
C GLN A 44 2.98 14.23 -9.94
N PRO A 45 3.97 13.63 -10.63
CA PRO A 45 5.24 13.26 -9.99
C PRO A 45 6.00 14.39 -9.31
N SER A 46 5.92 15.61 -9.85
CA SER A 46 6.60 16.73 -9.24
C SER A 46 5.86 17.32 -8.03
N ARG A 47 4.61 16.93 -7.84
CA ARG A 47 3.78 17.35 -6.71
C ARG A 47 2.90 16.19 -6.26
N PRO A 48 3.50 15.12 -5.72
CA PRO A 48 2.71 13.97 -5.28
C PRO A 48 1.87 14.34 -4.05
N LYS A 49 0.84 13.55 -3.82
CA LYS A 49 0.11 13.62 -2.56
C LYS A 49 1.01 13.03 -1.49
N VAL A 50 1.21 13.72 -0.39
CA VAL A 50 2.08 13.25 0.71
C VAL A 50 1.24 13.09 1.97
N LEU A 51 1.36 11.92 2.57
CA LEU A 51 0.68 11.60 3.83
C LEU A 51 1.77 11.32 4.87
N ARG A 52 1.74 12.02 5.98
CA ARG A 52 2.75 11.89 7.02
C ARG A 52 2.11 11.42 8.31
N GLY A 53 2.68 10.34 8.84
CA GLY A 53 2.22 9.77 10.08
C GLY A 53 1.08 8.78 9.88
N ARG A 54 0.99 7.85 10.83
CA ARG A 54 0.02 6.76 10.75
C ARG A 54 -1.43 7.26 10.68
N ASP A 55 -1.74 8.37 11.34
CA ASP A 55 -3.11 8.86 11.35
C ASP A 55 -3.57 9.37 9.99
N GLU A 56 -2.70 10.10 9.27
CA GLU A 56 -3.03 10.55 7.91
C GLU A 56 -3.14 9.36 6.96
N ILE A 57 -2.23 8.40 7.12
CA ILE A 57 -2.23 7.20 6.29
C ILE A 57 -3.50 6.40 6.56
N ALA A 58 -3.89 6.26 7.83
CA ALA A 58 -5.11 5.54 8.20
C ALA A 58 -6.35 6.18 7.57
N GLY A 59 -6.41 7.51 7.55
CA GLY A 59 -7.52 8.22 6.92
C GLY A 59 -7.63 7.94 5.43
N MET A 60 -6.50 7.92 4.73
CA MET A 60 -6.46 7.61 3.31
C MET A 60 -6.86 6.15 3.05
N LEU A 61 -6.30 5.22 3.82
CA LEU A 61 -6.62 3.80 3.64
C LEU A 61 -8.09 3.52 3.94
N ASP A 62 -8.63 4.14 4.97
CA ASP A 62 -10.03 3.99 5.32
C ASP A 62 -10.93 4.47 4.18
N ASP A 63 -10.59 5.63 3.59
CA ASP A 63 -11.34 6.16 2.46
C ASP A 63 -11.30 5.19 1.26
N VAL A 64 -10.12 4.66 0.94
CA VAL A 64 -9.96 3.78 -0.22
C VAL A 64 -10.62 2.42 -0.02
N TYR A 65 -10.41 1.81 1.14
CA TYR A 65 -10.81 0.42 1.36
C TYR A 65 -12.24 0.26 1.86
N THR A 66 -12.96 1.37 2.07
CA THR A 66 -14.41 1.32 2.32
C THR A 66 -15.23 1.62 1.06
N ARG A 67 -14.56 1.95 -0.06
CA ARG A 67 -15.26 2.15 -1.32
C ARG A 67 -15.81 0.83 -1.85
N ASP A 68 -16.88 0.93 -2.62
CA ASP A 68 -17.49 -0.23 -3.26
C ASP A 68 -16.62 -0.64 -4.46
N MET A 69 -15.56 -1.37 -4.19
CA MET A 69 -14.65 -1.87 -5.21
C MET A 69 -13.95 -3.11 -4.68
N THR A 70 -13.41 -3.93 -5.59
CA THR A 70 -12.63 -5.10 -5.21
C THR A 70 -11.14 -4.78 -5.32
N HIS A 71 -10.35 -5.39 -4.46
CA HIS A 71 -8.91 -5.23 -4.42
C HIS A 71 -8.25 -6.60 -4.45
N ARG A 72 -7.16 -6.74 -5.17
CA ARG A 72 -6.41 -7.98 -5.24
C ARG A 72 -4.92 -7.69 -5.20
N LEU A 73 -4.20 -8.39 -4.33
CA LEU A 73 -2.74 -8.36 -4.32
C LEU A 73 -2.25 -9.26 -5.44
N ALA A 74 -1.81 -8.65 -6.55
CA ALA A 74 -1.42 -9.40 -7.74
C ALA A 74 -0.01 -9.96 -7.62
N ARG A 75 0.88 -9.23 -6.96
CA ARG A 75 2.29 -9.59 -6.89
C ARG A 75 2.94 -8.91 -5.70
N CYS A 76 3.87 -9.59 -5.03
CA CYS A 76 4.63 -8.99 -3.96
C CYS A 76 6.04 -9.59 -3.94
N VAL A 77 7.04 -8.73 -3.85
CA VAL A 77 8.44 -9.13 -3.77
C VAL A 77 9.04 -8.49 -2.53
N VAL A 78 9.72 -9.30 -1.73
CA VAL A 78 10.38 -8.82 -0.52
C VAL A 78 11.87 -9.15 -0.64
N GLN A 79 12.71 -8.15 -0.40
CA GLN A 79 14.14 -8.35 -0.37
C GLN A 79 14.72 -7.45 0.73
N GLY A 80 15.18 -8.07 1.82
CA GLY A 80 15.68 -7.32 2.96
C GLY A 80 14.64 -6.36 3.49
N ASP A 81 14.98 -5.09 3.55
CA ASP A 81 14.09 -4.03 4.04
C ASP A 81 13.31 -3.35 2.92
N GLN A 82 13.29 -3.95 1.72
CA GLN A 82 12.58 -3.38 0.58
C GLN A 82 11.46 -4.31 0.15
N VAL A 83 10.30 -3.74 -0.12
CA VAL A 83 9.12 -4.48 -0.59
C VAL A 83 8.55 -3.76 -1.79
N ALA A 84 8.15 -4.53 -2.80
CA ALA A 84 7.41 -3.99 -3.93
C ALA A 84 6.17 -4.83 -4.12
N PHE A 85 5.02 -4.19 -4.37
CA PHE A 85 3.83 -4.95 -4.68
C PHE A 85 2.94 -4.24 -5.69
N ALA A 86 2.12 -5.05 -6.38
CA ALA A 86 1.15 -4.57 -7.34
C ALA A 86 -0.25 -4.95 -6.83
N GLU A 87 -1.14 -3.98 -6.87
CA GLU A 87 -2.53 -4.15 -6.45
C GLU A 87 -3.45 -3.83 -7.62
N GLU A 88 -4.40 -4.72 -7.89
CA GLU A 88 -5.43 -4.53 -8.92
C GLU A 88 -6.74 -4.21 -8.25
N CYS A 89 -7.37 -3.12 -8.67
CA CYS A 89 -8.63 -2.67 -8.10
C CYS A 89 -9.66 -2.54 -9.21
N THR A 90 -10.90 -2.89 -8.92
CA THR A 90 -11.99 -2.82 -9.90
C THR A 90 -13.24 -2.24 -9.24
N TYR A 91 -13.77 -1.18 -9.84
CA TYR A 91 -15.04 -0.59 -9.43
C TYR A 91 -16.20 -1.40 -10.01
N PRO A 92 -17.43 -1.25 -9.44
CA PRO A 92 -18.60 -2.00 -9.93
C PRO A 92 -18.93 -1.78 -11.41
N ASP A 93 -18.59 -0.61 -11.95
CA ASP A 93 -18.84 -0.29 -13.36
C ASP A 93 -17.76 -0.86 -14.29
N GLY A 94 -16.77 -1.58 -13.74
CA GLY A 94 -15.72 -2.20 -14.51
C GLY A 94 -14.46 -1.36 -14.68
N VAL A 95 -14.45 -0.12 -14.19
CA VAL A 95 -13.24 0.72 -14.25
C VAL A 95 -12.17 0.10 -13.36
N ARG A 96 -10.96 -0.02 -13.92
CA ARG A 96 -9.82 -0.64 -13.24
C ARG A 96 -8.78 0.39 -12.85
N VAL A 97 -8.13 0.12 -11.72
CA VAL A 97 -6.98 0.89 -11.25
C VAL A 97 -5.86 -0.09 -10.95
N LEU A 98 -4.69 0.19 -11.48
CA LEU A 98 -3.49 -0.58 -11.14
C LEU A 98 -2.61 0.30 -10.26
N ALA A 99 -2.27 -0.18 -9.08
CA ALA A 99 -1.39 0.52 -8.16
C ALA A 99 -0.11 -0.28 -7.96
N GLU A 100 1.04 0.39 -8.14
CA GLU A 100 2.34 -0.22 -7.87
C GLU A 100 2.98 0.55 -6.73
N SER A 101 3.46 -0.18 -5.73
CA SER A 101 4.02 0.43 -4.53
C SER A 101 5.41 -0.11 -4.24
N MET A 102 6.27 0.79 -3.77
CA MET A 102 7.58 0.42 -3.24
C MET A 102 7.67 0.91 -1.81
N LEU A 103 8.10 0.02 -0.93
CA LEU A 103 8.15 0.27 0.51
C LEU A 103 9.56 0.10 1.04
N SER A 104 9.92 0.93 2.01
CA SER A 104 11.11 0.70 2.84
C SER A 104 10.65 0.38 4.26
N LEU A 105 11.32 -0.57 4.89
CA LEU A 105 10.96 -1.05 6.22
C LEU A 105 12.00 -0.65 7.26
N ARG A 106 11.54 -0.52 8.50
CA ARG A 106 12.39 -0.41 9.68
C ARG A 106 11.76 -1.29 10.75
N ASP A 107 12.52 -2.29 11.21
CA ASP A 107 12.05 -3.26 12.20
C ASP A 107 10.74 -3.94 11.77
N GLY A 108 10.63 -4.23 10.48
CA GLY A 108 9.46 -4.91 9.92
C GLY A 108 8.26 -4.02 9.65
N GLU A 109 8.33 -2.74 9.99
CA GLU A 109 7.23 -1.81 9.75
C GLU A 109 7.54 -0.89 8.57
N ILE A 110 6.52 -0.48 7.84
CA ILE A 110 6.67 0.42 6.70
C ILE A 110 6.98 1.83 7.23
N VAL A 111 8.11 2.41 6.77
CA VAL A 111 8.46 3.79 7.12
C VAL A 111 8.37 4.72 5.92
N GLU A 112 8.54 4.20 4.70
CA GLU A 112 8.39 4.99 3.49
C GLU A 112 7.67 4.16 2.45
N GLN A 113 6.79 4.80 1.68
CA GLN A 113 6.09 4.15 0.58
C GLN A 113 5.87 5.16 -0.53
N THR A 114 6.12 4.72 -1.76
CA THR A 114 5.70 5.46 -2.95
C THR A 114 4.77 4.58 -3.74
N THR A 115 3.60 5.11 -4.08
CA THR A 115 2.58 4.41 -4.86
C THR A 115 2.28 5.19 -6.12
N ILE A 116 2.25 4.48 -7.24
CA ILE A 116 1.91 5.05 -8.55
C ILE A 116 0.67 4.33 -9.04
N GLN A 117 -0.35 5.09 -9.45
CA GLN A 117 -1.62 4.53 -9.90
C GLN A 117 -1.88 4.87 -11.36
N ALA A 118 -2.34 3.87 -12.10
CA ALA A 118 -2.82 4.02 -13.47
C ALA A 118 -4.30 3.65 -13.50
N TRP A 119 -5.09 4.48 -14.16
CA TRP A 119 -6.56 4.35 -14.19
C TRP A 119 -7.03 4.13 -15.61
N ASP A 120 -8.09 3.34 -15.78
CA ASP A 120 -8.82 3.30 -17.04
C ASP A 120 -9.45 4.66 -17.28
N GLU A 121 -9.60 4.99 -18.54
CA GLU A 121 -10.25 6.24 -18.95
C GLU A 121 -11.67 6.06 -19.40
#